data_0c9a71e7891bf9b3acedb3c5ae771211
#
_entry.id   0c9a71e7891bf9b3acedb3c5ae771211
#
_cell.length_a   1.000
_cell.length_b   1.000
_cell.length_c   1.000
_cell.angle_alpha   90.00
_cell.angle_beta   90.00
_cell.angle_gamma   90.00
#
_symmetry.space_group_name_H-M   'P 1'
#
loop_
_entity.id
_entity.type
_entity.pdbx_description
1 polymer ?
#
loop_
_entity_poly.entity_id
_entity_poly.type
_entity_poly.pdbx_seq_one_letter_code
_entity_poly.pdbx_strand_id
1 'polypeptide(L)'
;MDKRLGRYELRHPIGRGAAGTVWEAWDTSLTRRVAIKVVRPGDKDALEIEELLTRFRQEAQVAGRLSHAGVVQVYDYGEADGEAFIVMEFVDGETLKAALDRPERLPLARAVEIMRGVLMALEMCHRLAVVHRDIKPSNIMLPADGGVKLADFGIARIENSELTIAGTVMGTPPYMSPEQFTARDPVEFQSDIWSCGVMFYEMLTGSRPFAGKTMATIGQAVVNDSFEPPSRRMPGLPAAFDQVLQRALRKAPGERFPSAQAFALAIQSALPPEQARAERVSGHGVGRLAIGGAGGAVVLAAGVAAWLWFGASPTVVPDQAPRVIAPEVPSLSVAAQVAGLACSTVTVRTEGTQGVTSFQGIIGSGAPRDALDRIVGQVGPSSVNVAVQTFPWTALSCRLAELVRQYAGGGGARLSLGSGRTTLRTGEEIRLRLNMPDFEGEVRLDDLNSDGTVSHLMEANLGTLPRQRAGSMVGLGRGGDDLIGRVSPPYGTDILVAIVSSAPVFTERRPVEEAGGKFIDDLETALAGLRQRGGHVATDALVLTTTQR
;
A
#
# COMPACT_ATOMS: atom_id res chain seq x y z
N MET A 1 -6.40 -31.51 31.10
CA MET A 1 -7.54 -30.60 31.05
C MET A 1 -7.29 -29.68 29.86
N ASP A 2 -8.15 -29.76 28.86
CA ASP A 2 -8.03 -28.90 27.68
C ASP A 2 -8.35 -27.48 28.10
N LYS A 3 -7.36 -26.59 27.99
CA LYS A 3 -7.52 -25.20 28.33
C LYS A 3 -8.42 -24.54 27.27
N ARG A 4 -9.47 -23.81 27.70
CA ARG A 4 -10.39 -23.08 26.82
C ARG A 4 -10.28 -21.59 27.05
N LEU A 5 -10.43 -20.83 25.98
CA LEU A 5 -10.64 -19.38 26.03
C LEU A 5 -11.93 -19.06 25.26
N GLY A 6 -13.02 -18.87 26.00
CA GLY A 6 -14.35 -18.74 25.40
C GLY A 6 -14.72 -19.97 24.55
N ARG A 7 -14.98 -19.76 23.24
CA ARG A 7 -15.33 -20.81 22.27
C ARG A 7 -14.12 -21.57 21.70
N TYR A 8 -12.90 -21.16 22.08
CA TYR A 8 -11.67 -21.72 21.50
C TYR A 8 -11.04 -22.77 22.42
N GLU A 9 -10.81 -23.96 21.88
CA GLU A 9 -10.11 -25.06 22.57
C GLU A 9 -8.61 -25.00 22.24
N LEU A 10 -7.76 -24.68 23.24
CA LEU A 10 -6.32 -24.64 23.07
C LEU A 10 -5.76 -26.08 23.01
N ARG A 11 -4.98 -26.39 21.96
CA ARG A 11 -4.38 -27.69 21.76
C ARG A 11 -2.95 -27.75 22.29
N HIS A 12 -2.01 -27.17 21.57
CA HIS A 12 -0.60 -27.12 21.97
C HIS A 12 0.03 -25.77 21.61
N PRO A 13 1.06 -25.32 22.34
CA PRO A 13 1.78 -24.12 22.03
C PRO A 13 2.62 -24.33 20.76
N ILE A 14 2.52 -23.40 19.81
CA ILE A 14 3.27 -23.40 18.53
C ILE A 14 4.35 -22.32 18.50
N GLY A 15 4.32 -21.36 19.46
CA GLY A 15 5.34 -20.33 19.59
C GLY A 15 5.33 -19.68 20.97
N ARG A 16 6.51 -19.24 21.42
CA ARG A 16 6.68 -18.45 22.66
C ARG A 16 7.56 -17.25 22.37
N GLY A 17 7.19 -16.08 22.85
CA GLY A 17 7.95 -14.86 22.69
C GLY A 17 7.71 -13.88 23.85
N ALA A 18 8.39 -12.74 23.83
CA ALA A 18 8.25 -11.70 24.85
C ALA A 18 6.81 -11.17 24.98
N ALA A 19 6.05 -11.17 23.89
CA ALA A 19 4.66 -10.71 23.84
C ALA A 19 3.62 -11.79 24.18
N GLY A 20 4.02 -12.99 24.61
CA GLY A 20 3.08 -14.05 24.97
C GLY A 20 3.35 -15.40 24.31
N THR A 21 2.35 -16.27 24.39
CA THR A 21 2.42 -17.62 23.81
C THR A 21 1.38 -17.74 22.69
N VAL A 22 1.80 -18.27 21.55
CA VAL A 22 0.90 -18.59 20.43
C VAL A 22 0.54 -20.07 20.52
N TRP A 23 -0.75 -20.36 20.44
CA TRP A 23 -1.31 -21.71 20.53
C TRP A 23 -1.98 -22.10 19.22
N GLU A 24 -1.86 -23.35 18.82
CA GLU A 24 -2.85 -23.95 17.94
C GLU A 24 -4.14 -24.14 18.74
N ALA A 25 -5.28 -23.77 18.14
CA ALA A 25 -6.57 -23.91 18.78
C ALA A 25 -7.66 -24.31 17.77
N TRP A 26 -8.79 -24.75 18.29
CA TRP A 26 -9.97 -25.09 17.52
C TRP A 26 -11.11 -24.15 17.85
N ASP A 27 -11.64 -23.45 16.83
CA ASP A 27 -12.87 -22.68 16.95
C ASP A 27 -14.06 -23.65 16.87
N THR A 28 -14.72 -23.90 18.01
CA THR A 28 -15.82 -24.87 18.10
C THR A 28 -17.09 -24.39 17.40
N SER A 29 -17.25 -23.06 17.20
CA SER A 29 -18.42 -22.47 16.53
C SER A 29 -18.31 -22.52 15.01
N LEU A 30 -17.09 -22.28 14.47
CA LEU A 30 -16.84 -22.28 13.03
C LEU A 30 -16.15 -23.56 12.54
N THR A 31 -15.88 -24.52 13.43
CA THR A 31 -15.27 -25.84 13.15
C THR A 31 -14.00 -25.74 12.32
N ARG A 32 -13.07 -24.82 12.71
CA ARG A 32 -11.81 -24.59 12.00
C ARG A 32 -10.62 -24.47 12.94
N ARG A 33 -9.42 -24.75 12.41
CA ARG A 33 -8.15 -24.45 13.09
C ARG A 33 -7.89 -22.95 13.09
N VAL A 34 -7.39 -22.44 14.20
CA VAL A 34 -6.96 -21.06 14.38
C VAL A 34 -5.65 -21.02 15.17
N ALA A 35 -4.90 -19.95 15.03
CA ALA A 35 -3.79 -19.62 15.92
C ALA A 35 -4.28 -18.59 16.94
N ILE A 36 -3.92 -18.76 18.21
CA ILE A 36 -4.31 -17.83 19.28
C ILE A 36 -3.07 -17.34 20.01
N LYS A 37 -2.82 -16.04 19.91
CA LYS A 37 -1.77 -15.36 20.67
C LYS A 37 -2.36 -14.90 22.00
N VAL A 38 -1.84 -15.47 23.10
CA VAL A 38 -2.30 -15.20 24.47
C VAL A 38 -1.27 -14.35 25.19
N VAL A 39 -1.71 -13.26 25.77
CA VAL A 39 -0.89 -12.40 26.61
C VAL A 39 -1.34 -12.54 28.05
N ARG A 40 -0.38 -12.85 28.93
CA ARG A 40 -0.58 -12.86 30.39
C ARG A 40 0.08 -11.64 30.99
N PRO A 41 -0.66 -10.86 31.74
CA PRO A 41 -0.10 -9.68 32.41
C PRO A 41 1.08 -10.00 33.36
N GLY A 42 1.11 -11.20 33.95
CA GLY A 42 2.13 -11.59 34.93
C GLY A 42 2.05 -10.77 36.22
N ASP A 43 3.18 -10.62 36.92
CA ASP A 43 3.30 -9.87 38.18
C ASP A 43 3.54 -8.35 37.94
N LYS A 44 2.95 -7.79 36.90
CA LYS A 44 3.02 -6.37 36.55
C LYS A 44 2.06 -5.56 37.42
N ASP A 45 2.35 -4.27 37.63
CA ASP A 45 1.41 -3.38 38.28
C ASP A 45 0.17 -3.09 37.39
N ALA A 46 -0.87 -2.52 37.99
CA ALA A 46 -2.15 -2.31 37.31
C ALA A 46 -2.03 -1.38 36.08
N LEU A 47 -1.15 -0.37 36.16
CA LEU A 47 -0.91 0.59 35.05
C LEU A 47 -0.17 -0.08 33.88
N GLU A 48 0.87 -0.86 34.18
CA GLU A 48 1.60 -1.64 33.16
C GLU A 48 0.71 -2.68 32.47
N ILE A 49 -0.23 -3.26 33.22
CA ILE A 49 -1.22 -4.21 32.69
C ILE A 49 -2.17 -3.50 31.72
N GLU A 50 -2.72 -2.36 32.11
CA GLU A 50 -3.65 -1.57 31.29
C GLU A 50 -2.98 -1.10 29.99
N GLU A 51 -1.74 -0.60 30.06
CA GLU A 51 -0.95 -0.26 28.89
C GLU A 51 -0.71 -1.45 27.97
N LEU A 52 -0.30 -2.61 28.53
CA LEU A 52 -0.07 -3.83 27.75
C LEU A 52 -1.32 -4.27 27.01
N LEU A 53 -2.47 -4.30 27.66
CA LEU A 53 -3.76 -4.67 27.09
C LEU A 53 -4.23 -3.67 26.04
N THR A 54 -4.05 -2.38 26.29
CA THR A 54 -4.39 -1.32 25.32
C THR A 54 -3.58 -1.47 24.05
N ARG A 55 -2.25 -1.65 24.15
CA ARG A 55 -1.37 -1.89 23.00
C ARG A 55 -1.76 -3.16 22.23
N PHE A 56 -2.06 -4.23 22.93
CA PHE A 56 -2.45 -5.52 22.34
C PHE A 56 -3.78 -5.42 21.60
N ARG A 57 -4.74 -4.65 22.14
CA ARG A 57 -6.02 -4.35 21.49
C ARG A 57 -5.82 -3.50 20.22
N GLN A 58 -4.95 -2.49 20.26
CA GLN A 58 -4.61 -1.66 19.10
C GLN A 58 -3.97 -2.50 17.99
N GLU A 59 -3.03 -3.39 18.34
CA GLU A 59 -2.42 -4.35 17.39
C GLU A 59 -3.50 -5.17 16.68
N ALA A 60 -4.44 -5.74 17.43
CA ALA A 60 -5.54 -6.51 16.87
C ALA A 60 -6.44 -5.68 15.95
N GLN A 61 -6.77 -4.44 16.34
CA GLN A 61 -7.65 -3.55 15.55
C GLN A 61 -7.02 -3.15 14.21
N VAL A 62 -5.72 -2.83 14.20
CA VAL A 62 -5.03 -2.46 12.96
C VAL A 62 -4.83 -3.68 12.07
N ALA A 63 -4.35 -4.79 12.62
CA ALA A 63 -4.18 -6.04 11.87
C ALA A 63 -5.52 -6.58 11.33
N GLY A 64 -6.63 -6.40 12.07
CA GLY A 64 -7.97 -6.81 11.65
C GLY A 64 -8.53 -6.05 10.44
N ARG A 65 -8.00 -4.86 10.14
CA ARG A 65 -8.35 -4.07 8.92
C ARG A 65 -7.60 -4.54 7.68
N LEU A 66 -6.53 -5.32 7.85
CA LEU A 66 -5.70 -5.81 6.77
C LEU A 66 -6.28 -7.11 6.21
N SER A 67 -6.67 -7.12 4.95
CA SER A 67 -7.13 -8.33 4.25
C SER A 67 -6.32 -8.51 2.97
N HIS A 68 -5.33 -9.42 3.02
CA HIS A 68 -4.45 -9.70 1.90
C HIS A 68 -3.89 -11.13 2.01
N ALA A 69 -3.71 -11.81 0.89
CA ALA A 69 -3.19 -13.18 0.88
C ALA A 69 -1.80 -13.32 1.53
N GLY A 70 -0.97 -12.27 1.46
CA GLY A 70 0.37 -12.20 2.06
C GLY A 70 0.40 -11.66 3.50
N VAL A 71 -0.74 -11.56 4.20
CA VAL A 71 -0.83 -11.13 5.60
C VAL A 71 -1.63 -12.17 6.39
N VAL A 72 -1.19 -12.51 7.58
CA VAL A 72 -1.94 -13.38 8.50
C VAL A 72 -3.20 -12.66 8.94
N GLN A 73 -4.36 -13.22 8.61
CA GLN A 73 -5.65 -12.60 8.90
C GLN A 73 -5.96 -12.67 10.39
N VAL A 74 -6.28 -11.54 11.02
CA VAL A 74 -6.84 -11.49 12.38
C VAL A 74 -8.36 -11.67 12.28
N TYR A 75 -8.89 -12.58 13.10
CA TYR A 75 -10.31 -12.93 13.10
C TYR A 75 -11.08 -12.35 14.28
N ASP A 76 -10.43 -12.28 15.45
CA ASP A 76 -11.11 -11.89 16.69
C ASP A 76 -10.11 -11.42 17.73
N TYR A 77 -10.60 -10.65 18.71
CA TYR A 77 -9.91 -10.27 19.93
C TYR A 77 -10.84 -10.56 21.11
N GLY A 78 -10.30 -11.08 22.17
CA GLY A 78 -11.08 -11.37 23.37
C GLY A 78 -10.27 -11.29 24.66
N GLU A 79 -11.01 -11.23 25.75
CA GLU A 79 -10.48 -11.31 27.12
C GLU A 79 -11.25 -12.39 27.87
N ALA A 80 -10.58 -13.33 28.46
CA ALA A 80 -11.17 -14.41 29.27
C ALA A 80 -10.17 -14.86 30.35
N ASP A 81 -10.68 -15.16 31.54
CA ASP A 81 -9.90 -15.69 32.67
C ASP A 81 -8.68 -14.84 33.05
N GLY A 82 -8.76 -13.50 32.86
CA GLY A 82 -7.65 -12.57 33.13
C GLY A 82 -6.55 -12.60 32.07
N GLU A 83 -6.77 -13.25 30.94
CA GLU A 83 -5.87 -13.28 29.79
C GLU A 83 -6.50 -12.56 28.60
N ALA A 84 -5.72 -11.75 27.89
CA ALA A 84 -6.13 -11.21 26.61
C ALA A 84 -5.60 -12.08 25.45
N PHE A 85 -6.38 -12.22 24.40
CA PHE A 85 -5.98 -13.06 23.28
C PHE A 85 -6.42 -12.49 21.93
N ILE A 86 -5.60 -12.73 20.90
CA ILE A 86 -5.90 -12.45 19.48
C ILE A 86 -6.08 -13.79 18.77
N VAL A 87 -7.18 -13.95 18.06
CA VAL A 87 -7.47 -15.10 17.21
C VAL A 87 -7.11 -14.76 15.78
N MET A 88 -6.29 -15.59 15.16
CA MET A 88 -5.80 -15.33 13.81
C MET A 88 -5.78 -16.62 12.97
N GLU A 89 -5.56 -16.44 11.70
CA GLU A 89 -5.36 -17.52 10.73
C GLU A 89 -4.27 -18.49 11.22
N PHE A 90 -4.59 -19.76 11.19
CA PHE A 90 -3.58 -20.80 11.36
C PHE A 90 -2.88 -21.03 10.02
N VAL A 91 -1.61 -20.72 9.95
CA VAL A 91 -0.78 -20.94 8.77
C VAL A 91 -0.07 -22.28 8.90
N ASP A 92 -0.43 -23.22 8.03
CA ASP A 92 0.24 -24.51 7.96
C ASP A 92 1.57 -24.37 7.20
N GLY A 93 2.66 -24.31 7.94
CA GLY A 93 3.99 -24.03 7.40
C GLY A 93 5.00 -23.72 8.50
N GLU A 94 6.11 -23.14 8.11
CA GLU A 94 7.19 -22.75 9.03
C GLU A 94 7.50 -21.26 8.98
N THR A 95 8.25 -20.75 9.95
CA THR A 95 8.77 -19.38 9.88
C THR A 95 10.04 -19.32 9.01
N LEU A 96 10.28 -18.18 8.39
CA LEU A 96 11.55 -17.93 7.69
C LEU A 96 12.76 -18.10 8.64
N LYS A 97 12.58 -17.80 9.93
CA LYS A 97 13.61 -18.05 10.95
C LYS A 97 13.98 -19.54 11.02
N ALA A 98 12.99 -20.42 11.08
CA ALA A 98 13.23 -21.87 11.10
C ALA A 98 13.92 -22.34 9.82
N ALA A 99 13.56 -21.77 8.66
CA ALA A 99 14.23 -22.07 7.40
C ALA A 99 15.69 -21.60 7.37
N LEU A 100 15.99 -20.41 7.94
CA LEU A 100 17.35 -19.85 8.00
C LEU A 100 18.25 -20.54 9.06
N ASP A 101 17.66 -21.16 10.08
CA ASP A 101 18.40 -21.90 11.12
C ASP A 101 18.89 -23.28 10.63
N ARG A 102 18.47 -23.72 9.45
CA ARG A 102 18.95 -24.95 8.84
C ARG A 102 20.40 -24.79 8.35
N PRO A 103 21.17 -25.89 8.33
CA PRO A 103 22.55 -25.82 7.80
C PRO A 103 22.58 -25.55 6.29
N GLU A 104 21.53 -25.97 5.55
CA GLU A 104 21.40 -25.71 4.12
C GLU A 104 20.95 -24.26 3.88
N ARG A 105 21.68 -23.57 3.01
CA ARG A 105 21.32 -22.20 2.61
C ARG A 105 20.11 -22.17 1.69
N LEU A 106 19.34 -21.12 1.80
CA LEU A 106 18.26 -20.85 0.84
C LEU A 106 18.86 -20.66 -0.56
N PRO A 107 18.33 -21.35 -1.59
CA PRO A 107 18.68 -21.06 -2.99
C PRO A 107 18.36 -19.60 -3.32
N LEU A 108 19.18 -18.97 -4.17
CA LEU A 108 19.00 -17.55 -4.56
C LEU A 108 17.58 -17.29 -5.09
N ALA A 109 17.07 -18.14 -5.97
CA ALA A 109 15.73 -17.99 -6.51
C ALA A 109 14.66 -17.99 -5.40
N ARG A 110 14.78 -18.89 -4.40
CA ARG A 110 13.85 -18.95 -3.27
C ARG A 110 13.97 -17.72 -2.36
N ALA A 111 15.18 -17.23 -2.10
CA ALA A 111 15.39 -16.01 -1.34
C ALA A 111 14.74 -14.79 -2.02
N VAL A 112 14.89 -14.68 -3.32
CA VAL A 112 14.26 -13.60 -4.12
C VAL A 112 12.73 -13.74 -4.11
N GLU A 113 12.19 -14.93 -4.31
CA GLU A 113 10.75 -15.20 -4.28
C GLU A 113 10.14 -14.80 -2.93
N ILE A 114 10.74 -15.24 -1.82
CA ILE A 114 10.29 -14.91 -0.46
C ILE A 114 10.34 -13.39 -0.26
N MET A 115 11.46 -12.73 -0.59
CA MET A 115 11.58 -11.28 -0.38
C MET A 115 10.57 -10.50 -1.20
N ARG A 116 10.32 -10.90 -2.45
CA ARG A 116 9.28 -10.28 -3.27
C ARG A 116 7.89 -10.43 -2.64
N GLY A 117 7.55 -11.62 -2.14
CA GLY A 117 6.29 -11.85 -1.44
C GLY A 117 6.13 -10.95 -0.20
N VAL A 118 7.18 -10.82 0.62
CA VAL A 118 7.22 -9.91 1.77
C VAL A 118 7.00 -8.46 1.33
N LEU A 119 7.74 -7.99 0.32
CA LEU A 119 7.65 -6.61 -0.15
C LEU A 119 6.29 -6.27 -0.78
N MET A 120 5.64 -7.23 -1.46
CA MET A 120 4.28 -7.03 -1.98
C MET A 120 3.25 -6.92 -0.86
N ALA A 121 3.37 -7.75 0.20
CA ALA A 121 2.49 -7.67 1.36
C ALA A 121 2.70 -6.36 2.13
N LEU A 122 3.95 -5.92 2.31
CA LEU A 122 4.27 -4.63 2.91
C LEU A 122 3.75 -3.44 2.10
N GLU A 123 3.88 -3.49 0.78
CA GLU A 123 3.34 -2.45 -0.10
C GLU A 123 1.84 -2.24 0.15
N MET A 124 1.08 -3.32 0.32
CA MET A 124 -0.35 -3.22 0.66
C MET A 124 -0.57 -2.59 2.04
N CYS A 125 0.22 -2.98 3.04
CA CYS A 125 0.13 -2.40 4.38
C CYS A 125 0.45 -0.90 4.37
N HIS A 126 1.54 -0.51 3.69
CA HIS A 126 1.97 0.88 3.55
C HIS A 126 0.93 1.74 2.84
N ARG A 127 0.21 1.20 1.83
CA ARG A 127 -0.93 1.87 1.18
C ARG A 127 -2.08 2.18 2.13
N LEU A 128 -2.24 1.39 3.18
CA LEU A 128 -3.23 1.62 4.23
C LEU A 128 -2.65 2.43 5.41
N ALA A 129 -1.50 3.10 5.19
CA ALA A 129 -0.76 3.85 6.20
C ALA A 129 -0.37 3.00 7.44
N VAL A 130 -0.24 1.67 7.27
CA VAL A 130 0.19 0.75 8.31
C VAL A 130 1.66 0.41 8.12
N VAL A 131 2.51 0.84 9.05
CA VAL A 131 3.92 0.49 9.13
C VAL A 131 4.07 -0.72 10.05
N HIS A 132 4.81 -1.74 9.61
CA HIS A 132 4.94 -3.00 10.37
C HIS A 132 5.84 -2.87 11.60
N ARG A 133 6.98 -2.16 11.48
CA ARG A 133 7.94 -1.80 12.55
C ARG A 133 8.69 -2.95 13.22
N ASP A 134 8.37 -4.19 12.92
CA ASP A 134 9.03 -5.40 13.48
C ASP A 134 9.25 -6.47 12.42
N ILE A 135 9.69 -6.08 11.22
CA ILE A 135 10.05 -7.04 10.16
C ILE A 135 11.30 -7.81 10.56
N LYS A 136 11.14 -9.14 10.63
CA LYS A 136 12.21 -10.09 10.99
C LYS A 136 11.81 -11.51 10.56
N PRO A 137 12.76 -12.44 10.41
CA PRO A 137 12.46 -13.80 9.94
C PRO A 137 11.42 -14.57 10.76
N SER A 138 11.30 -14.34 12.07
CA SER A 138 10.29 -14.99 12.90
C SER A 138 8.86 -14.53 12.64
N ASN A 139 8.69 -13.35 12.03
CA ASN A 139 7.38 -12.76 11.69
C ASN A 139 6.99 -13.00 10.22
N ILE A 140 7.79 -13.80 9.51
CA ILE A 140 7.52 -14.22 8.13
C ILE A 140 7.16 -15.69 8.15
N MET A 141 5.94 -16.04 7.76
CA MET A 141 5.47 -17.40 7.60
C MET A 141 5.65 -17.85 6.16
N LEU A 142 6.10 -19.08 5.98
CA LEU A 142 6.25 -19.77 4.71
C LEU A 142 5.23 -20.92 4.68
N PRO A 143 4.03 -20.72 4.09
CA PRO A 143 3.00 -21.74 3.99
C PRO A 143 3.49 -22.94 3.18
N ALA A 144 3.00 -24.14 3.51
CA ALA A 144 3.37 -25.39 2.83
C ALA A 144 2.93 -25.44 1.36
N ASP A 145 1.85 -24.72 1.02
CA ASP A 145 1.33 -24.56 -0.35
C ASP A 145 2.04 -23.46 -1.16
N GLY A 146 3.04 -22.80 -0.57
CA GLY A 146 3.84 -21.75 -1.19
C GLY A 146 3.41 -20.35 -0.78
N GLY A 147 4.15 -19.36 -1.30
CA GLY A 147 3.92 -17.94 -0.97
C GLY A 147 4.57 -17.51 0.35
N VAL A 148 4.09 -16.41 0.89
CA VAL A 148 4.61 -15.74 2.09
C VAL A 148 3.46 -15.06 2.81
N LYS A 149 3.46 -15.09 4.16
CA LYS A 149 2.53 -14.30 4.97
C LYS A 149 3.28 -13.53 6.07
N LEU A 150 2.97 -12.24 6.20
CA LEU A 150 3.42 -11.38 7.30
C LEU A 150 2.56 -11.65 8.53
N ALA A 151 3.21 -11.82 9.67
CA ALA A 151 2.58 -12.00 10.98
C ALA A 151 3.11 -10.96 11.98
N ASP A 152 2.38 -10.73 13.05
CA ASP A 152 2.78 -9.92 14.22
C ASP A 152 3.23 -8.49 13.87
N PHE A 153 2.26 -7.61 13.60
CA PHE A 153 2.52 -6.17 13.42
C PHE A 153 2.98 -5.55 14.75
N GLY A 154 4.17 -4.91 14.73
CA GLY A 154 4.79 -4.30 15.90
C GLY A 154 4.17 -2.97 16.34
N ILE A 155 2.83 -2.82 16.29
CA ILE A 155 2.09 -1.58 16.55
C ILE A 155 2.24 -1.15 18.01
N ALA A 156 2.43 -2.10 18.92
CA ALA A 156 2.68 -1.86 20.33
C ALA A 156 3.94 -1.01 20.64
N ARG A 157 4.74 -0.68 19.62
CA ARG A 157 5.99 0.09 19.75
C ARG A 157 5.83 1.58 19.46
N ILE A 158 4.62 2.08 19.21
CA ILE A 158 4.39 3.43 18.68
C ILE A 158 4.65 4.55 19.72
N GLU A 159 4.49 4.31 21.01
CA GLU A 159 4.38 5.40 21.99
C GLU A 159 5.53 5.55 22.98
N ASN A 160 6.59 4.74 22.92
CA ASN A 160 7.70 4.90 23.85
C ASN A 160 8.96 5.46 23.18
N SER A 161 8.97 6.77 22.89
CA SER A 161 10.20 7.58 22.80
C SER A 161 10.95 7.67 24.15
N GLU A 162 10.41 7.15 25.24
CA GLU A 162 11.03 7.04 26.56
C GLU A 162 11.75 5.69 26.80
N LEU A 163 12.01 4.92 25.76
CA LEU A 163 12.65 3.58 25.80
C LEU A 163 14.09 3.56 26.34
N THR A 164 14.62 4.71 26.73
CA THR A 164 15.96 4.86 27.29
C THR A 164 16.02 4.88 28.81
N ILE A 165 14.89 4.93 29.53
CA ILE A 165 14.90 5.14 30.99
C ILE A 165 15.00 3.85 31.82
N ALA A 166 14.64 2.69 31.26
CA ALA A 166 14.61 1.43 32.02
C ALA A 166 15.57 0.32 31.55
N GLY A 167 16.45 0.56 30.60
CA GLY A 167 17.45 -0.45 30.17
C GLY A 167 16.89 -1.69 29.47
N THR A 168 15.57 -1.79 29.28
CA THR A 168 14.92 -2.95 28.63
C THR A 168 14.41 -2.57 27.25
N VAL A 169 15.27 -2.68 26.23
CA VAL A 169 14.86 -2.45 24.84
C VAL A 169 14.00 -3.61 24.35
N MET A 170 12.73 -3.32 24.12
CA MET A 170 11.76 -4.27 23.59
C MET A 170 11.92 -4.36 22.05
N GLY A 171 12.59 -5.43 21.55
CA GLY A 171 12.73 -5.64 20.11
C GLY A 171 13.80 -6.66 19.73
N THR A 172 13.89 -6.96 18.41
CA THR A 172 14.96 -7.81 17.87
C THR A 172 16.02 -6.88 17.24
N PRO A 173 17.04 -6.46 18.01
CA PRO A 173 17.96 -5.38 17.66
C PRO A 173 18.58 -5.47 16.26
N PRO A 174 18.95 -6.68 15.79
CA PRO A 174 19.67 -6.80 14.53
C PRO A 174 18.93 -6.36 13.27
N TYR A 175 17.59 -6.21 13.32
CA TYR A 175 16.77 -5.79 12.17
C TYR A 175 16.26 -4.35 12.32
N MET A 176 16.49 -3.70 13.47
CA MET A 176 16.09 -2.32 13.71
C MET A 176 16.84 -1.36 12.80
N SER A 177 16.14 -0.34 12.34
CA SER A 177 16.70 0.74 11.54
C SER A 177 17.43 1.79 12.40
N PRO A 178 18.34 2.59 11.84
CA PRO A 178 19.04 3.66 12.57
C PRO A 178 18.10 4.59 13.33
N GLU A 179 17.00 5.01 12.70
CA GLU A 179 15.98 5.88 13.31
C GLU A 179 15.29 5.22 14.50
N GLN A 180 15.11 3.90 14.50
CA GLN A 180 14.56 3.17 15.65
C GLN A 180 15.53 3.10 16.84
N PHE A 181 16.84 3.24 16.61
CA PHE A 181 17.84 3.33 17.68
C PHE A 181 18.03 4.75 18.19
N THR A 182 17.97 5.74 17.30
CA THR A 182 18.33 7.13 17.64
C THR A 182 17.13 7.98 18.03
N ALA A 183 15.91 7.58 17.65
CA ALA A 183 14.67 8.38 17.78
C ALA A 183 14.81 9.83 17.23
N ARG A 184 15.72 10.04 16.28
CA ARG A 184 15.94 11.36 15.67
C ARG A 184 14.95 11.65 14.55
N ASP A 185 14.61 10.60 13.78
CA ASP A 185 13.68 10.66 12.66
C ASP A 185 12.44 9.83 12.98
N PRO A 186 11.28 10.15 12.44
CA PRO A 186 10.07 9.35 12.63
C PRO A 186 10.24 7.94 12.04
N VAL A 187 9.66 6.95 12.72
CA VAL A 187 9.65 5.56 12.24
C VAL A 187 8.51 5.39 11.23
N GLU A 188 8.86 5.46 9.96
CA GLU A 188 7.93 5.36 8.83
C GLU A 188 8.18 4.07 8.02
N PHE A 189 7.55 3.95 6.85
CA PHE A 189 7.66 2.76 5.98
C PHE A 189 9.11 2.49 5.52
N GLN A 190 9.99 3.50 5.50
CA GLN A 190 11.40 3.33 5.21
C GLN A 190 12.14 2.48 6.26
N SER A 191 11.61 2.42 7.49
CA SER A 191 12.14 1.53 8.53
C SER A 191 11.87 0.05 8.20
N ASP A 192 10.71 -0.27 7.61
CA ASP A 192 10.41 -1.62 7.11
C ASP A 192 11.30 -1.98 5.92
N ILE A 193 11.59 -1.02 5.01
CA ILE A 193 12.54 -1.19 3.90
C ILE A 193 13.94 -1.57 4.42
N TRP A 194 14.42 -0.89 5.46
CA TRP A 194 15.68 -1.22 6.11
C TRP A 194 15.66 -2.66 6.65
N SER A 195 14.65 -3.01 7.43
CA SER A 195 14.51 -4.34 8.03
C SER A 195 14.45 -5.45 6.98
N CYS A 196 13.75 -5.21 5.85
CA CYS A 196 13.76 -6.08 4.67
C CYS A 196 15.17 -6.17 4.06
N GLY A 197 15.92 -5.07 3.98
CA GLY A 197 17.30 -5.07 3.50
C GLY A 197 18.22 -5.94 4.36
N VAL A 198 18.13 -5.82 5.69
CA VAL A 198 18.88 -6.67 6.63
C VAL A 198 18.49 -8.14 6.47
N MET A 199 17.20 -8.43 6.39
CA MET A 199 16.68 -9.79 6.23
C MET A 199 17.11 -10.40 4.88
N PHE A 200 17.06 -9.62 3.80
CA PHE A 200 17.48 -10.10 2.48
C PHE A 200 18.98 -10.39 2.44
N TYR A 201 19.81 -9.52 3.04
CA TYR A 201 21.23 -9.77 3.20
C TYR A 201 21.49 -11.10 3.94
N GLU A 202 20.78 -11.36 5.05
CA GLU A 202 20.90 -12.59 5.81
C GLU A 202 20.47 -13.82 4.98
N MET A 203 19.41 -13.74 4.22
CA MET A 203 18.95 -14.80 3.32
C MET A 203 20.00 -15.15 2.25
N LEU A 204 20.68 -14.13 1.70
CA LEU A 204 21.70 -14.31 0.66
C LEU A 204 23.02 -14.83 1.22
N THR A 205 23.43 -14.38 2.42
CA THR A 205 24.78 -14.62 2.93
C THR A 205 24.85 -15.60 4.12
N GLY A 206 23.70 -15.91 4.74
CA GLY A 206 23.61 -16.69 5.97
C GLY A 206 24.06 -15.92 7.22
N SER A 207 24.24 -14.60 7.14
CA SER A 207 24.65 -13.77 8.27
C SER A 207 24.13 -12.34 8.11
N ARG A 208 23.97 -11.64 9.22
CA ARG A 208 23.48 -10.27 9.23
C ARG A 208 24.57 -9.26 8.84
N PRO A 209 24.20 -8.14 8.18
CA PRO A 209 25.18 -7.12 7.75
C PRO A 209 25.81 -6.36 8.93
N PHE A 210 25.07 -6.23 10.04
CA PHE A 210 25.53 -5.57 11.26
C PHE A 210 25.43 -6.55 12.43
N ALA A 211 26.53 -6.79 13.11
CA ALA A 211 26.64 -7.75 14.20
C ALA A 211 27.30 -7.12 15.42
N GLY A 212 26.96 -7.62 16.59
CA GLY A 212 27.53 -7.17 17.88
C GLY A 212 27.16 -8.15 18.99
N LYS A 213 27.91 -8.15 20.07
CA LYS A 213 27.65 -9.01 21.23
C LYS A 213 26.61 -8.43 22.18
N THR A 214 26.38 -7.13 22.13
CA THR A 214 25.44 -6.40 22.99
C THR A 214 24.54 -5.53 22.15
N MET A 215 23.41 -5.13 22.70
CA MET A 215 22.48 -4.18 22.11
C MET A 215 23.17 -2.88 21.69
N ALA A 216 24.00 -2.32 22.57
CA ALA A 216 24.72 -1.09 22.30
C ALA A 216 25.70 -1.22 21.11
N THR A 217 26.44 -2.34 21.03
CA THR A 217 27.36 -2.57 19.89
C THR A 217 26.65 -2.83 18.59
N ILE A 218 25.47 -3.49 18.60
CA ILE A 218 24.63 -3.65 17.41
C ILE A 218 24.10 -2.28 16.98
N GLY A 219 23.54 -1.47 17.91
CA GLY A 219 23.03 -0.14 17.61
C GLY A 219 24.10 0.78 17.04
N GLN A 220 25.31 0.76 17.60
CA GLN A 220 26.44 1.52 17.07
C GLN A 220 26.77 1.10 15.63
N ALA A 221 26.84 -0.21 15.35
CA ALA A 221 27.11 -0.71 14.00
C ALA A 221 26.00 -0.32 13.02
N VAL A 222 24.72 -0.46 13.42
CA VAL A 222 23.56 -0.06 12.61
C VAL A 222 23.59 1.43 12.26
N VAL A 223 23.98 2.28 13.20
CA VAL A 223 23.99 3.74 13.00
C VAL A 223 25.20 4.20 12.19
N ASN A 224 26.39 3.63 12.46
CA ASN A 224 27.65 4.22 12.00
C ASN A 224 28.43 3.38 10.99
N ASP A 225 28.34 2.04 11.05
CA ASP A 225 29.24 1.18 10.28
C ASP A 225 28.69 0.94 8.86
N SER A 226 29.62 0.70 7.93
CA SER A 226 29.33 0.10 6.62
C SER A 226 29.26 -1.42 6.75
N PHE A 227 28.59 -2.08 5.81
CA PHE A 227 28.53 -3.53 5.74
C PHE A 227 29.35 -4.08 4.56
N GLU A 228 29.80 -5.31 4.67
CA GLU A 228 30.49 -6.00 3.59
C GLU A 228 29.49 -6.31 2.44
N PRO A 229 29.80 -5.99 1.17
CA PRO A 229 28.93 -6.32 0.04
C PRO A 229 28.63 -7.82 -0.04
N PRO A 230 27.37 -8.24 -0.31
CA PRO A 230 27.01 -9.66 -0.33
C PRO A 230 27.79 -10.48 -1.36
N SER A 231 28.17 -9.90 -2.51
CA SER A 231 28.98 -10.59 -3.53
C SER A 231 30.41 -10.93 -3.06
N ARG A 232 30.98 -10.13 -2.15
CA ARG A 232 32.28 -10.44 -1.52
C ARG A 232 32.16 -11.56 -0.52
N ARG A 233 31.09 -11.55 0.27
CA ARG A 233 30.84 -12.57 1.30
C ARG A 233 30.43 -13.91 0.71
N MET A 234 29.75 -13.88 -0.43
CA MET A 234 29.24 -15.05 -1.15
C MET A 234 29.69 -15.01 -2.61
N PRO A 235 30.85 -15.57 -2.93
CA PRO A 235 31.28 -15.72 -4.31
C PRO A 235 30.22 -16.46 -5.15
N GLY A 236 29.87 -15.89 -6.30
CA GLY A 236 28.81 -16.41 -7.18
C GLY A 236 27.47 -15.66 -7.08
N LEU A 237 27.27 -14.80 -6.09
CA LEU A 237 26.14 -13.87 -6.12
C LEU A 237 26.37 -12.77 -7.18
N PRO A 238 25.32 -12.43 -7.96
CA PRO A 238 25.40 -11.29 -8.89
C PRO A 238 25.73 -9.98 -8.15
N ALA A 239 26.77 -9.27 -8.61
CA ALA A 239 27.19 -8.00 -8.02
C ALA A 239 26.09 -6.90 -8.04
N ALA A 240 25.07 -7.07 -8.87
CA ALA A 240 23.91 -6.17 -8.90
C ALA A 240 23.17 -6.13 -7.54
N PHE A 241 23.20 -7.21 -6.75
CA PHE A 241 22.60 -7.21 -5.41
C PHE A 241 23.36 -6.31 -4.42
N ASP A 242 24.64 -6.03 -4.64
CA ASP A 242 25.42 -5.11 -3.80
C ASP A 242 24.80 -3.71 -3.84
N GLN A 243 24.46 -3.21 -5.04
CA GLN A 243 23.84 -1.89 -5.22
C GLN A 243 22.44 -1.84 -4.64
N VAL A 244 21.65 -2.90 -4.82
CA VAL A 244 20.31 -3.01 -4.27
C VAL A 244 20.34 -2.92 -2.75
N LEU A 245 21.19 -3.72 -2.10
CA LEU A 245 21.31 -3.72 -0.64
C LEU A 245 21.99 -2.45 -0.11
N GLN A 246 22.96 -1.88 -0.85
CA GLN A 246 23.54 -0.60 -0.49
C GLN A 246 22.50 0.52 -0.43
N ARG A 247 21.52 0.51 -1.33
CA ARG A 247 20.41 1.47 -1.30
C ARG A 247 19.42 1.17 -0.17
N ALA A 248 18.99 -0.08 0.00
CA ALA A 248 18.04 -0.46 1.06
C ALA A 248 18.59 -0.14 2.47
N LEU A 249 19.91 -0.24 2.66
CA LEU A 249 20.62 -0.04 3.93
C LEU A 249 21.32 1.32 4.02
N ARG A 250 20.80 2.36 3.33
CA ARG A 250 21.23 3.75 3.54
C ARG A 250 20.81 4.21 4.94
N LYS A 251 21.72 4.92 5.63
CA LYS A 251 21.47 5.37 7.01
C LYS A 251 20.33 6.38 7.05
N ALA A 252 20.31 7.37 6.15
CA ALA A 252 19.24 8.31 6.00
C ALA A 252 18.00 7.65 5.36
N PRO A 253 16.79 7.70 5.98
CA PRO A 253 15.59 7.05 5.45
C PRO A 253 15.23 7.50 4.02
N GLY A 254 15.34 8.80 3.72
CA GLY A 254 15.02 9.37 2.41
C GLY A 254 15.92 8.92 1.25
N GLU A 255 17.11 8.34 1.53
CA GLU A 255 18.01 7.79 0.51
C GLU A 255 17.69 6.33 0.15
N ARG A 256 16.80 5.66 0.90
CA ARG A 256 16.37 4.28 0.66
C ARG A 256 15.43 4.19 -0.53
N PHE A 257 14.83 3.05 -0.76
CA PHE A 257 13.77 2.91 -1.76
C PHE A 257 12.52 3.68 -1.33
N PRO A 258 11.84 4.36 -2.28
CA PRO A 258 10.66 5.16 -1.97
C PRO A 258 9.41 4.30 -1.67
N SER A 259 9.43 3.00 -1.97
CA SER A 259 8.36 2.05 -1.65
C SER A 259 8.87 0.62 -1.61
N ALA A 260 8.10 -0.28 -0.99
CA ALA A 260 8.40 -1.72 -1.01
C ALA A 260 8.34 -2.28 -2.44
N GLN A 261 7.44 -1.76 -3.27
CA GLN A 261 7.36 -2.11 -4.69
C GLN A 261 8.64 -1.73 -5.45
N ALA A 262 9.18 -0.52 -5.23
CA ALA A 262 10.42 -0.09 -5.87
C ALA A 262 11.61 -0.99 -5.48
N PHE A 263 11.66 -1.44 -4.23
CA PHE A 263 12.66 -2.39 -3.77
C PHE A 263 12.48 -3.77 -4.44
N ALA A 264 11.26 -4.28 -4.53
CA ALA A 264 10.97 -5.56 -5.20
C ALA A 264 11.38 -5.54 -6.68
N LEU A 265 11.12 -4.45 -7.40
CA LEU A 265 11.54 -4.27 -8.79
C LEU A 265 13.06 -4.24 -8.94
N ALA A 266 13.77 -3.57 -8.03
CA ALA A 266 15.23 -3.54 -8.03
C ALA A 266 15.83 -4.93 -7.81
N ILE A 267 15.28 -5.73 -6.89
CA ILE A 267 15.67 -7.13 -6.68
C ILE A 267 15.48 -7.95 -7.96
N GLN A 268 14.34 -7.79 -8.61
CA GLN A 268 14.02 -8.53 -9.86
C GLN A 268 14.97 -8.16 -11.00
N SER A 269 15.32 -6.88 -11.12
CA SER A 269 16.25 -6.38 -12.14
C SER A 269 17.71 -6.83 -11.90
N ALA A 270 18.05 -7.18 -10.66
CA ALA A 270 19.37 -7.69 -10.28
C ALA A 270 19.59 -9.17 -10.62
N LEU A 271 18.52 -9.91 -10.98
CA LEU A 271 18.64 -11.31 -11.40
C LEU A 271 19.26 -11.42 -12.80
N PRO A 272 20.16 -12.39 -13.03
CA PRO A 272 20.64 -12.71 -14.38
C PRO A 272 19.49 -13.09 -15.33
N PRO A 273 19.56 -12.73 -16.62
CA PRO A 273 18.48 -12.96 -17.59
C PRO A 273 18.01 -14.43 -17.71
N GLU A 274 18.90 -15.38 -17.50
CA GLU A 274 18.58 -16.81 -17.51
C GLU A 274 17.69 -17.23 -16.32
N GLN A 275 17.97 -16.71 -15.14
CA GLN A 275 17.19 -16.97 -13.91
C GLN A 275 15.86 -16.24 -13.94
N ALA A 276 15.81 -15.02 -14.47
CA ALA A 276 14.58 -14.26 -14.69
C ALA A 276 13.61 -14.94 -15.69
N ARG A 277 14.12 -15.76 -16.61
CA ARG A 277 13.27 -16.58 -17.51
C ARG A 277 12.68 -17.81 -16.81
N ALA A 278 13.42 -18.47 -15.94
CA ALA A 278 12.94 -19.64 -15.20
C ALA A 278 11.75 -19.29 -14.28
N GLU A 279 11.78 -18.12 -13.63
CA GLU A 279 10.67 -17.65 -12.78
C GLU A 279 9.38 -17.37 -13.55
N ARG A 280 9.46 -16.87 -14.80
CA ARG A 280 8.27 -16.64 -15.65
C ARG A 280 7.58 -17.93 -16.07
N VAL A 281 8.29 -19.04 -16.10
CA VAL A 281 7.77 -20.36 -16.49
C VAL A 281 7.16 -21.10 -15.30
N SER A 282 7.66 -20.90 -14.08
CA SER A 282 7.16 -21.55 -12.86
C SER A 282 5.89 -20.91 -12.29
N GLY A 283 5.55 -19.68 -12.68
CA GLY A 283 4.34 -18.96 -12.24
C GLY A 283 3.02 -19.44 -12.85
N HIS A 284 3.03 -20.46 -13.72
CA HIS A 284 1.85 -21.09 -14.29
C HIS A 284 1.82 -22.57 -13.90
N GLY A 285 1.58 -22.84 -12.62
CA GLY A 285 1.42 -24.18 -12.09
C GLY A 285 0.09 -24.82 -12.50
N VAL A 286 0.03 -25.34 -13.73
CA VAL A 286 -0.87 -26.44 -14.06
C VAL A 286 0.00 -27.67 -14.20
N GLY A 287 -0.25 -28.67 -13.35
CA GLY A 287 0.51 -29.91 -13.31
C GLY A 287 0.65 -30.59 -14.66
N ARG A 288 1.88 -30.60 -15.19
CA ARG A 288 2.23 -31.42 -16.34
C ARG A 288 2.64 -32.80 -15.84
N LEU A 289 1.71 -33.76 -15.87
CA LEU A 289 2.09 -35.16 -15.87
C LEU A 289 3.02 -35.38 -17.08
N ALA A 290 4.25 -35.78 -16.79
CA ALA A 290 5.17 -36.28 -17.81
C ALA A 290 4.69 -37.66 -18.25
N ILE A 291 3.96 -37.73 -19.37
CA ILE A 291 3.73 -38.98 -20.07
C ILE A 291 4.83 -39.06 -21.12
N GLY A 292 5.72 -40.05 -20.91
CA GLY A 292 6.83 -40.36 -21.79
C GLY A 292 6.38 -40.62 -23.22
N GLY A 293 7.05 -39.99 -24.18
CA GLY A 293 6.80 -40.16 -25.61
C GLY A 293 7.10 -41.57 -26.08
N ALA A 294 6.07 -42.27 -26.56
CA ALA A 294 6.10 -43.33 -27.57
C ALA A 294 4.69 -43.79 -27.99
N GLY A 295 3.58 -43.24 -27.48
CA GLY A 295 2.22 -43.70 -27.76
C GLY A 295 1.31 -42.73 -28.51
N GLY A 296 1.75 -41.51 -28.82
CA GLY A 296 0.89 -40.43 -29.32
C GLY A 296 0.48 -40.55 -30.80
N ALA A 297 1.18 -41.30 -31.60
CA ALA A 297 0.89 -41.40 -33.06
C ALA A 297 -0.25 -42.39 -33.40
N VAL A 298 -0.54 -43.37 -32.54
CA VAL A 298 -1.57 -44.40 -32.83
C VAL A 298 -2.97 -43.91 -32.44
N VAL A 299 -3.10 -43.05 -31.43
CA VAL A 299 -4.41 -42.58 -30.95
C VAL A 299 -5.02 -41.53 -31.90
N LEU A 300 -4.21 -40.71 -32.58
CA LEU A 300 -4.71 -39.72 -33.55
C LEU A 300 -5.25 -40.37 -34.83
N ALA A 301 -4.65 -41.49 -35.30
CA ALA A 301 -5.13 -42.18 -36.46
C ALA A 301 -6.46 -42.92 -36.24
N ALA A 302 -6.69 -43.44 -35.02
CA ALA A 302 -7.95 -44.08 -34.63
C ALA A 302 -9.11 -43.08 -34.47
N GLY A 303 -8.85 -41.87 -33.98
CA GLY A 303 -9.86 -40.82 -33.80
C GLY A 303 -10.42 -40.28 -35.12
N VAL A 304 -9.57 -40.09 -36.13
CA VAL A 304 -9.99 -39.60 -37.45
C VAL A 304 -10.77 -40.69 -38.24
N ALA A 305 -10.43 -41.98 -38.12
CA ALA A 305 -11.17 -43.07 -38.73
C ALA A 305 -12.57 -43.25 -38.10
N ALA A 306 -12.73 -43.09 -36.81
CA ALA A 306 -14.02 -43.16 -36.10
C ALA A 306 -14.93 -41.98 -36.50
N TRP A 307 -14.38 -40.76 -36.68
CA TRP A 307 -15.16 -39.59 -37.09
C TRP A 307 -15.71 -39.69 -38.53
N LEU A 308 -14.97 -40.34 -39.42
CA LEU A 308 -15.42 -40.57 -40.83
C LEU A 308 -16.45 -41.70 -40.97
N TRP A 309 -16.58 -42.57 -39.96
CA TRP A 309 -17.50 -43.74 -40.08
C TRP A 309 -18.82 -43.57 -39.33
N PHE A 310 -18.92 -42.64 -38.40
CA PHE A 310 -20.13 -42.37 -37.61
C PHE A 310 -20.78 -41.01 -37.85
N GLY A 311 -20.38 -40.31 -38.89
CA GLY A 311 -20.84 -38.95 -39.20
C GLY A 311 -22.10 -38.86 -40.04
N ALA A 312 -23.17 -39.60 -39.75
CA ALA A 312 -24.49 -39.30 -40.30
C ALA A 312 -25.58 -40.04 -39.53
N SER A 313 -26.26 -39.37 -38.62
CA SER A 313 -27.64 -39.68 -38.22
C SER A 313 -28.24 -38.61 -37.28
N PRO A 314 -29.58 -38.53 -37.14
CA PRO A 314 -30.31 -37.30 -37.18
C PRO A 314 -30.50 -36.64 -35.81
N THR A 315 -30.74 -35.36 -35.84
CA THR A 315 -31.11 -34.47 -34.74
C THR A 315 -32.23 -35.02 -33.88
N VAL A 316 -31.90 -35.44 -32.67
CA VAL A 316 -32.84 -35.53 -31.54
C VAL A 316 -32.56 -34.32 -30.64
N VAL A 317 -33.56 -33.47 -30.48
CA VAL A 317 -33.54 -32.36 -29.57
C VAL A 317 -33.60 -32.93 -28.16
N PRO A 318 -32.60 -32.73 -27.28
CA PRO A 318 -32.73 -33.08 -25.89
C PRO A 318 -33.57 -32.03 -25.14
N ASP A 319 -34.57 -32.52 -24.49
CA ASP A 319 -35.38 -31.84 -23.50
C ASP A 319 -34.50 -31.07 -22.50
N GLN A 320 -34.88 -29.80 -22.23
CA GLN A 320 -34.11 -28.91 -21.37
C GLN A 320 -34.13 -29.40 -19.93
N ALA A 321 -33.01 -29.90 -19.44
CA ALA A 321 -32.77 -29.98 -18.02
C ALA A 321 -32.81 -28.57 -17.42
N PRO A 322 -33.43 -28.37 -16.23
CA PRO A 322 -33.52 -27.03 -15.61
C PRO A 322 -32.10 -26.52 -15.34
N ARG A 323 -31.76 -25.40 -16.00
CA ARG A 323 -30.56 -24.62 -15.64
C ARG A 323 -30.72 -24.16 -14.20
N VAL A 324 -29.89 -24.69 -13.32
CA VAL A 324 -29.64 -24.08 -12.03
C VAL A 324 -28.99 -22.73 -12.33
N ILE A 325 -29.78 -21.67 -12.24
CA ILE A 325 -29.29 -20.29 -12.29
C ILE A 325 -28.49 -20.12 -11.02
N ALA A 326 -27.14 -20.17 -11.15
CA ALA A 326 -26.29 -19.64 -10.09
C ALA A 326 -26.71 -18.17 -9.87
N PRO A 327 -26.85 -17.69 -8.62
CA PRO A 327 -27.21 -16.30 -8.39
C PRO A 327 -26.16 -15.41 -9.06
N GLU A 328 -26.57 -14.68 -10.10
CA GLU A 328 -25.77 -13.59 -10.66
C GLU A 328 -25.54 -12.59 -9.50
N VAL A 329 -24.29 -12.53 -9.04
CA VAL A 329 -23.83 -11.40 -8.23
C VAL A 329 -24.03 -10.17 -9.11
N PRO A 330 -24.88 -9.20 -8.74
CA PRO A 330 -25.14 -8.04 -9.57
C PRO A 330 -23.80 -7.34 -9.84
N SER A 331 -23.38 -7.27 -11.10
CA SER A 331 -22.20 -6.53 -11.51
C SER A 331 -22.42 -5.07 -11.11
N LEU A 332 -21.53 -4.52 -10.28
CA LEU A 332 -21.56 -3.11 -9.92
C LEU A 332 -21.54 -2.27 -11.20
N SER A 333 -22.39 -1.25 -11.30
CA SER A 333 -22.36 -0.33 -12.43
C SER A 333 -20.97 0.31 -12.56
N VAL A 334 -20.57 0.71 -13.77
CA VAL A 334 -19.28 1.38 -14.02
C VAL A 334 -19.08 2.57 -13.08
N ALA A 335 -20.16 3.33 -12.82
CA ALA A 335 -20.13 4.44 -11.87
C ALA A 335 -19.81 4.00 -10.42
N ALA A 336 -20.37 2.89 -9.97
CA ALA A 336 -20.10 2.34 -8.64
C ALA A 336 -18.65 1.79 -8.53
N GLN A 337 -18.14 1.17 -9.59
CA GLN A 337 -16.75 0.70 -9.63
C GLN A 337 -15.76 1.88 -9.60
N VAL A 338 -16.02 2.95 -10.36
CA VAL A 338 -15.20 4.18 -10.36
C VAL A 338 -15.25 4.87 -8.99
N ALA A 339 -16.43 4.96 -8.36
CA ALA A 339 -16.57 5.53 -7.01
C ALA A 339 -15.79 4.74 -5.95
N GLY A 340 -15.56 3.43 -6.17
CA GLY A 340 -14.74 2.58 -5.30
C GLY A 340 -13.23 2.65 -5.54
N LEU A 341 -12.74 3.40 -6.54
CA LEU A 341 -11.30 3.54 -6.81
C LEU A 341 -10.62 4.29 -5.66
N ALA A 342 -9.65 3.67 -5.04
CA ALA A 342 -8.79 4.32 -4.06
C ALA A 342 -7.88 5.36 -4.73
N CYS A 343 -7.43 6.36 -3.95
CA CYS A 343 -6.41 7.31 -4.40
C CYS A 343 -6.81 8.05 -5.70
N SER A 344 -8.06 8.51 -5.79
CA SER A 344 -8.64 8.96 -7.04
C SER A 344 -9.74 10.01 -6.80
N THR A 345 -9.80 11.01 -7.68
CA THR A 345 -10.96 11.92 -7.82
C THR A 345 -11.79 11.61 -9.06
N VAL A 346 -11.54 10.51 -9.74
CA VAL A 346 -12.15 10.19 -11.02
C VAL A 346 -13.67 10.13 -10.91
N THR A 347 -14.32 10.84 -11.79
CA THR A 347 -15.78 10.80 -11.99
C THR A 347 -16.09 10.24 -13.38
N VAL A 348 -17.24 9.58 -13.51
CA VAL A 348 -17.72 9.05 -14.80
C VAL A 348 -19.04 9.72 -15.17
N ARG A 349 -19.18 10.11 -16.44
CA ARG A 349 -20.41 10.64 -17.02
C ARG A 349 -20.68 9.96 -18.34
N THR A 350 -21.94 9.63 -18.60
CA THR A 350 -22.37 9.11 -19.90
C THR A 350 -23.17 10.21 -20.57
N GLU A 351 -22.74 10.68 -21.75
CA GLU A 351 -23.30 11.82 -22.46
C GLU A 351 -23.79 11.40 -23.86
N GLY A 352 -24.87 12.05 -24.29
CA GLY A 352 -25.43 11.92 -25.63
C GLY A 352 -26.24 10.64 -25.89
N THR A 353 -26.98 10.63 -27.01
CA THR A 353 -27.82 9.51 -27.47
C THR A 353 -26.99 8.30 -27.93
N GLN A 354 -25.70 8.46 -28.11
CA GLN A 354 -24.76 7.38 -28.47
C GLN A 354 -24.01 6.80 -27.27
N GLY A 355 -24.30 7.27 -26.04
CA GLY A 355 -23.79 6.67 -24.81
C GLY A 355 -22.26 6.78 -24.61
N VAL A 356 -21.65 7.90 -25.03
CA VAL A 356 -20.20 8.10 -24.78
C VAL A 356 -19.95 8.25 -23.28
N THR A 357 -19.11 7.37 -22.74
CA THR A 357 -18.72 7.39 -21.32
C THR A 357 -17.42 8.16 -21.15
N SER A 358 -17.46 9.25 -20.42
CA SER A 358 -16.31 10.12 -20.13
C SER A 358 -15.81 9.90 -18.70
N PHE A 359 -14.50 9.65 -18.56
CA PHE A 359 -13.79 9.54 -17.28
C PHE A 359 -12.93 10.79 -17.12
N GLN A 360 -13.08 11.51 -16.01
CA GLN A 360 -12.35 12.77 -15.74
C GLN A 360 -11.89 12.82 -14.29
N GLY A 361 -10.69 13.36 -14.04
CA GLY A 361 -10.13 13.57 -12.72
C GLY A 361 -8.65 13.23 -12.63
N ILE A 362 -8.15 13.00 -11.40
CA ILE A 362 -6.78 12.58 -11.14
C ILE A 362 -6.77 11.23 -10.43
N ILE A 363 -5.70 10.45 -10.62
CA ILE A 363 -5.55 9.12 -10.02
C ILE A 363 -4.08 8.84 -9.72
N GLY A 364 -3.83 8.15 -8.62
CA GLY A 364 -2.50 7.67 -8.28
C GLY A 364 -1.97 6.64 -9.28
N SER A 365 -0.67 6.68 -9.55
CA SER A 365 0.04 5.71 -10.40
C SER A 365 -0.01 4.29 -9.82
N GLY A 366 0.28 3.28 -10.64
CA GLY A 366 0.29 1.87 -10.23
C GLY A 366 -1.11 1.28 -10.06
N ALA A 367 -1.37 0.55 -8.98
CA ALA A 367 -2.60 -0.22 -8.80
C ALA A 367 -3.93 0.57 -8.96
N PRO A 368 -4.07 1.83 -8.50
CA PRO A 368 -5.26 2.62 -8.77
C PRO A 368 -5.47 2.85 -10.26
N ARG A 369 -4.41 3.22 -10.99
CA ARG A 369 -4.46 3.42 -12.45
C ARG A 369 -4.79 2.13 -13.17
N ASP A 370 -4.17 1.01 -12.80
CA ASP A 370 -4.43 -0.31 -13.38
C ASP A 370 -5.89 -0.75 -13.15
N ALA A 371 -6.46 -0.39 -11.99
CA ALA A 371 -7.88 -0.66 -11.70
C ALA A 371 -8.80 0.15 -12.60
N LEU A 372 -8.51 1.43 -12.83
CA LEU A 372 -9.25 2.27 -13.77
C LEU A 372 -9.17 1.72 -15.19
N ASP A 373 -7.98 1.33 -15.67
CA ASP A 373 -7.79 0.81 -17.02
C ASP A 373 -8.60 -0.48 -17.26
N ARG A 374 -8.74 -1.33 -16.23
CA ARG A 374 -9.64 -2.50 -16.27
C ARG A 374 -11.13 -2.10 -16.38
N ILE A 375 -11.56 -1.08 -15.64
CA ILE A 375 -12.94 -0.57 -15.72
C ILE A 375 -13.22 0.04 -17.10
N VAL A 376 -12.30 0.84 -17.61
CA VAL A 376 -12.38 1.45 -18.96
C VAL A 376 -12.47 0.38 -20.04
N GLY A 377 -11.69 -0.70 -19.91
CA GLY A 377 -11.72 -1.84 -20.83
C GLY A 377 -13.07 -2.56 -20.91
N GLN A 378 -13.91 -2.48 -19.86
CA GLN A 378 -15.26 -3.07 -19.86
C GLN A 378 -16.27 -2.27 -20.70
N VAL A 379 -16.02 -0.97 -20.89
CA VAL A 379 -16.97 -0.07 -21.60
C VAL A 379 -16.83 -0.18 -23.14
N GLY A 380 -15.69 -0.64 -23.64
CA GLY A 380 -15.41 -0.78 -25.07
C GLY A 380 -14.85 0.49 -25.73
N PRO A 381 -13.97 0.36 -26.73
CA PRO A 381 -13.12 1.45 -27.23
C PRO A 381 -13.85 2.55 -28.02
N SER A 382 -15.01 2.26 -28.60
CA SER A 382 -15.72 3.22 -29.48
C SER A 382 -16.60 4.23 -28.76
N SER A 383 -16.74 4.11 -27.44
CA SER A 383 -17.69 4.90 -26.63
C SER A 383 -17.03 5.53 -25.39
N VAL A 384 -15.70 5.66 -25.35
CA VAL A 384 -14.97 6.08 -24.15
C VAL A 384 -14.09 7.29 -24.43
N ASN A 385 -14.21 8.29 -23.55
CA ASN A 385 -13.28 9.41 -23.45
C ASN A 385 -12.59 9.38 -22.08
N VAL A 386 -11.25 9.33 -22.05
CA VAL A 386 -10.46 9.26 -20.81
C VAL A 386 -9.60 10.51 -20.68
N ALA A 387 -10.06 11.46 -19.85
CA ALA A 387 -9.34 12.67 -19.46
C ALA A 387 -8.89 12.59 -18.01
N VAL A 388 -8.13 11.52 -17.68
CA VAL A 388 -7.63 11.24 -16.33
C VAL A 388 -6.12 11.41 -16.28
N GLN A 389 -5.68 12.30 -15.41
CA GLN A 389 -4.26 12.57 -15.15
C GLN A 389 -3.75 11.64 -14.06
N THR A 390 -2.46 11.29 -14.12
CA THR A 390 -1.83 10.39 -13.16
C THR A 390 -0.76 11.13 -12.36
N PHE A 391 -0.78 11.00 -11.04
CA PHE A 391 0.21 11.56 -10.13
C PHE A 391 1.04 10.46 -9.45
N PRO A 392 2.29 10.73 -9.00
CA PRO A 392 3.06 9.80 -8.21
C PRO A 392 2.31 9.40 -6.94
N TRP A 393 2.16 8.10 -6.75
CA TRP A 393 1.45 7.58 -5.60
C TRP A 393 2.28 7.72 -4.33
N THR A 394 1.78 8.45 -3.35
CA THR A 394 2.27 8.55 -1.97
C THR A 394 1.08 8.48 -1.02
N ALA A 395 1.31 8.16 0.25
CA ALA A 395 0.23 8.18 1.24
C ALA A 395 -0.42 9.58 1.34
N LEU A 396 0.40 10.62 1.24
CA LEU A 396 -0.03 12.01 1.33
C LEU A 396 -0.86 12.44 0.11
N SER A 397 -0.37 12.17 -1.11
CA SER A 397 -1.09 12.48 -2.35
C SER A 397 -2.41 11.70 -2.46
N CYS A 398 -2.45 10.47 -1.96
CA CYS A 398 -3.67 9.68 -1.86
C CYS A 398 -4.70 10.30 -0.90
N ARG A 399 -4.28 10.64 0.32
CA ARG A 399 -5.17 11.29 1.30
C ARG A 399 -5.76 12.57 0.75
N LEU A 400 -4.92 13.40 0.09
CA LEU A 400 -5.38 14.63 -0.55
C LEU A 400 -6.41 14.34 -1.65
N ALA A 401 -6.14 13.37 -2.54
CA ALA A 401 -7.08 12.99 -3.60
C ALA A 401 -8.43 12.48 -3.05
N GLU A 402 -8.39 11.68 -1.98
CA GLU A 402 -9.60 11.18 -1.32
C GLU A 402 -10.38 12.30 -0.62
N LEU A 403 -9.70 13.24 0.04
CA LEU A 403 -10.33 14.42 0.63
C LEU A 403 -10.96 15.30 -0.45
N VAL A 404 -10.26 15.57 -1.55
CA VAL A 404 -10.80 16.29 -2.71
C VAL A 404 -12.05 15.60 -3.24
N ARG A 405 -12.01 14.27 -3.44
CA ARG A 405 -13.16 13.49 -3.92
C ARG A 405 -14.40 13.62 -3.04
N GLN A 406 -14.21 13.66 -1.73
CA GLN A 406 -15.31 13.76 -0.76
C GLN A 406 -16.15 15.02 -0.96
N TYR A 407 -15.56 16.09 -1.50
CA TYR A 407 -16.19 17.39 -1.75
C TYR A 407 -16.32 17.72 -3.24
N ALA A 408 -15.87 16.88 -4.16
CA ALA A 408 -15.91 17.12 -5.62
C ALA A 408 -17.34 17.19 -6.20
N GLY A 409 -18.34 16.63 -5.50
CA GLY A 409 -19.76 16.65 -5.92
C GLY A 409 -20.51 17.93 -5.58
N GLY A 410 -19.90 18.88 -4.88
CA GLY A 410 -20.56 20.08 -4.35
C GLY A 410 -20.70 21.21 -5.37
N GLY A 411 -21.48 21.03 -6.45
CA GLY A 411 -21.85 22.13 -7.34
C GLY A 411 -20.95 22.34 -8.56
N GLY A 412 -19.99 21.44 -8.86
CA GLY A 412 -19.32 21.39 -10.17
C GLY A 412 -18.13 22.31 -10.37
N ALA A 413 -17.35 22.65 -9.32
CA ALA A 413 -16.06 23.33 -9.48
C ALA A 413 -15.18 22.60 -10.49
N ARG A 414 -14.45 23.32 -11.37
CA ARG A 414 -13.53 22.77 -12.37
C ARG A 414 -12.28 23.61 -12.51
N LEU A 415 -11.14 23.02 -12.14
CA LEU A 415 -9.81 23.59 -12.29
C LEU A 415 -9.21 23.18 -13.64
N SER A 416 -8.62 24.11 -14.37
CA SER A 416 -8.06 23.87 -15.68
C SER A 416 -6.80 24.70 -15.95
N LEU A 417 -5.85 24.14 -16.72
CA LEU A 417 -4.71 24.86 -17.25
C LEU A 417 -5.09 25.58 -18.54
N GLY A 418 -4.75 26.86 -18.63
CA GLY A 418 -5.03 27.68 -19.80
C GLY A 418 -4.36 27.17 -21.09
N SER A 419 -3.23 26.46 -20.98
CA SER A 419 -2.55 25.80 -22.10
C SER A 419 -3.21 24.50 -22.55
N GLY A 420 -4.10 23.92 -21.75
CA GLY A 420 -4.63 22.56 -21.94
C GLY A 420 -3.60 21.43 -21.78
N ARG A 421 -2.31 21.76 -21.54
CA ARG A 421 -1.22 20.79 -21.33
C ARG A 421 -0.86 20.70 -19.88
N THR A 422 -0.70 19.50 -19.37
CA THR A 422 -0.37 19.20 -17.98
C THR A 422 1.14 19.01 -17.73
N THR A 423 1.93 18.98 -18.79
CA THR A 423 3.40 18.98 -18.72
C THR A 423 3.91 20.30 -19.30
N LEU A 424 4.64 21.05 -18.47
CA LEU A 424 5.22 22.33 -18.81
C LEU A 424 6.75 22.30 -18.65
N ARG A 425 7.44 23.12 -19.45
CA ARG A 425 8.90 23.23 -19.46
C ARG A 425 9.36 24.52 -18.79
N THR A 426 10.63 24.57 -18.40
CA THR A 426 11.27 25.77 -17.86
C THR A 426 10.91 27.01 -18.64
N GLY A 427 10.47 28.06 -17.93
CA GLY A 427 10.10 29.37 -18.47
C GLY A 427 8.70 29.44 -19.06
N GLU A 428 8.00 28.33 -19.29
CA GLU A 428 6.59 28.34 -19.71
C GLU A 428 5.70 28.92 -18.62
N GLU A 429 4.64 29.61 -19.05
CA GLU A 429 3.66 30.24 -18.14
C GLU A 429 2.69 29.22 -17.58
N ILE A 430 2.47 29.28 -16.26
CA ILE A 430 1.44 28.53 -15.57
C ILE A 430 0.21 29.41 -15.47
N ARG A 431 -0.83 29.08 -16.23
CA ARG A 431 -2.11 29.80 -16.26
C ARG A 431 -3.22 28.91 -15.77
N LEU A 432 -3.92 29.32 -14.71
CA LEU A 432 -4.99 28.54 -14.09
C LEU A 432 -6.32 29.25 -14.15
N ARG A 433 -7.36 28.51 -14.50
CA ARG A 433 -8.75 28.95 -14.50
C ARG A 433 -9.61 28.02 -13.69
N LEU A 434 -10.56 28.58 -12.96
CA LEU A 434 -11.53 27.86 -12.18
C LEU A 434 -12.94 28.21 -12.64
N ASN A 435 -13.70 27.19 -13.06
CA ASN A 435 -15.15 27.34 -13.16
C ASN A 435 -15.72 27.22 -11.75
N MET A 436 -16.43 28.27 -11.32
CA MET A 436 -17.06 28.31 -10.01
C MET A 436 -18.23 27.31 -9.95
N PRO A 437 -18.47 26.73 -8.76
CA PRO A 437 -19.63 25.90 -8.54
C PRO A 437 -20.95 26.69 -8.65
N ASP A 438 -22.06 26.04 -8.41
CA ASP A 438 -23.41 26.62 -8.41
C ASP A 438 -23.71 27.53 -7.20
N PHE A 439 -22.74 27.78 -6.35
CA PHE A 439 -22.83 28.72 -5.23
C PHE A 439 -21.69 29.76 -5.26
N GLU A 440 -21.97 30.92 -4.65
CA GLU A 440 -20.98 32.00 -4.45
C GLU A 440 -20.03 31.64 -3.30
N GLY A 441 -18.72 31.81 -3.49
CA GLY A 441 -17.77 31.43 -2.49
C GLY A 441 -16.40 32.10 -2.56
N GLU A 442 -15.60 31.83 -1.54
CA GLU A 442 -14.18 32.16 -1.49
C GLU A 442 -13.37 31.05 -2.15
N VAL A 443 -12.31 31.43 -2.85
CA VAL A 443 -11.44 30.49 -3.55
C VAL A 443 -10.12 30.38 -2.80
N ARG A 444 -9.70 29.14 -2.55
CA ARG A 444 -8.38 28.79 -2.06
C ARG A 444 -7.68 27.92 -3.10
N LEU A 445 -6.38 28.13 -3.29
CA LEU A 445 -5.53 27.36 -4.19
C LEU A 445 -4.29 26.90 -3.43
N ASP A 446 -4.13 25.59 -3.29
CA ASP A 446 -3.01 24.96 -2.63
C ASP A 446 -2.26 24.05 -3.61
N ASP A 447 -0.96 23.93 -3.44
CA ASP A 447 -0.08 23.12 -4.26
C ASP A 447 0.65 22.10 -3.38
N LEU A 448 0.32 20.83 -3.53
CA LEU A 448 1.08 19.75 -2.93
C LEU A 448 2.30 19.44 -3.78
N ASN A 449 3.44 19.90 -3.32
CA ASN A 449 4.73 19.73 -3.96
C ASN A 449 5.19 18.26 -3.94
N SER A 450 6.08 17.93 -4.86
CA SER A 450 6.66 16.58 -5.00
C SER A 450 7.50 16.13 -3.78
N ASP A 451 7.95 17.06 -2.94
CA ASP A 451 8.67 16.80 -1.68
C ASP A 451 7.75 16.56 -0.46
N GLY A 452 6.44 16.71 -0.64
CA GLY A 452 5.43 16.50 0.40
C GLY A 452 5.10 17.74 1.23
N THR A 453 5.63 18.91 0.88
CA THR A 453 5.19 20.20 1.44
C THR A 453 3.96 20.71 0.71
N VAL A 454 3.22 21.63 1.31
CA VAL A 454 2.09 22.32 0.67
C VAL A 454 2.38 23.81 0.62
N SER A 455 2.37 24.38 -0.60
CA SER A 455 2.46 25.80 -0.84
C SER A 455 1.07 26.42 -0.97
N HIS A 456 0.77 27.43 -0.16
CA HIS A 456 -0.50 28.17 -0.18
C HIS A 456 -0.41 29.33 -1.17
N LEU A 457 -0.78 29.07 -2.43
CA LEU A 457 -0.51 29.99 -3.54
C LEU A 457 -1.22 31.34 -3.41
N MET A 458 -2.43 31.36 -2.83
CA MET A 458 -3.17 32.59 -2.59
C MET A 458 -2.51 33.45 -1.51
N GLU A 459 -1.92 32.84 -0.49
CA GLU A 459 -1.26 33.53 0.62
C GLU A 459 0.17 33.96 0.28
N ALA A 460 0.83 33.18 -0.59
CA ALA A 460 2.21 33.41 -1.00
C ALA A 460 2.36 34.57 -1.99
N ASN A 461 1.62 34.53 -3.11
CA ASN A 461 1.91 35.34 -4.26
C ASN A 461 0.70 35.98 -4.93
N LEU A 462 -0.50 35.41 -4.79
CA LEU A 462 -1.66 35.80 -5.59
C LEU A 462 -2.59 36.80 -4.88
N GLY A 463 -2.52 36.90 -3.55
CA GLY A 463 -3.43 37.64 -2.72
C GLY A 463 -4.82 37.00 -2.64
N THR A 464 -5.66 37.49 -1.71
CA THR A 464 -7.04 37.01 -1.58
C THR A 464 -7.89 37.48 -2.73
N LEU A 465 -8.53 36.57 -3.45
CA LEU A 465 -9.59 36.91 -4.38
C LEU A 465 -10.86 37.30 -3.60
N PRO A 466 -11.61 38.34 -4.05
CA PRO A 466 -12.94 38.60 -3.49
C PRO A 466 -13.85 37.39 -3.71
N ARG A 467 -14.95 37.29 -2.97
CA ARG A 467 -15.94 36.24 -3.20
C ARG A 467 -16.38 36.23 -4.66
N GLN A 468 -16.39 35.03 -5.24
CA GLN A 468 -16.69 34.81 -6.65
C GLN A 468 -18.13 34.36 -6.85
N ARG A 469 -18.74 34.78 -7.94
CA ARG A 469 -20.13 34.46 -8.27
C ARG A 469 -20.29 33.01 -8.72
N ALA A 470 -21.42 32.43 -8.39
CA ALA A 470 -21.81 31.09 -8.85
C ALA A 470 -21.71 30.97 -10.39
N GLY A 471 -21.17 29.88 -10.89
CA GLY A 471 -21.08 29.57 -12.32
C GLY A 471 -20.15 30.44 -13.14
N SER A 472 -19.43 31.42 -12.54
CA SER A 472 -18.48 32.27 -13.26
C SER A 472 -17.16 31.51 -13.54
N MET A 473 -16.44 31.95 -14.56
CA MET A 473 -15.05 31.51 -14.80
C MET A 473 -14.10 32.57 -14.22
N VAL A 474 -13.16 32.14 -13.40
CA VAL A 474 -12.23 33.00 -12.66
C VAL A 474 -10.79 32.62 -13.01
N GLY A 475 -9.97 33.61 -13.34
CA GLY A 475 -8.52 33.49 -13.39
C GLY A 475 -7.96 33.47 -11.97
N LEU A 476 -7.04 32.55 -11.69
CA LEU A 476 -6.48 32.36 -10.34
C LEU A 476 -5.17 33.12 -10.10
N GLY A 477 -4.78 33.99 -11.04
CA GLY A 477 -3.63 34.90 -10.91
C GLY A 477 -3.95 36.20 -10.18
N ARG A 478 -2.97 37.10 -10.09
CA ARG A 478 -3.12 38.40 -9.42
C ARG A 478 -4.21 39.25 -10.07
N GLY A 479 -5.12 39.76 -9.24
CA GLY A 479 -6.19 40.63 -9.71
C GLY A 479 -7.23 39.94 -10.61
N GLY A 480 -7.29 38.61 -10.63
CA GLY A 480 -8.22 37.86 -11.46
C GLY A 480 -7.68 37.49 -12.85
N ASP A 481 -6.40 37.78 -13.13
CA ASP A 481 -5.68 37.22 -14.29
C ASP A 481 -5.55 35.69 -14.10
N ASP A 482 -5.26 34.95 -15.18
CA ASP A 482 -5.04 33.51 -15.12
C ASP A 482 -3.56 33.09 -14.90
N LEU A 483 -2.62 34.04 -14.96
CA LEU A 483 -1.18 33.80 -14.79
C LEU A 483 -0.80 33.68 -13.31
N ILE A 484 -0.43 32.50 -12.87
CA ILE A 484 0.04 32.26 -11.48
C ILE A 484 1.57 32.28 -11.35
N GLY A 485 2.31 32.03 -12.42
CA GLY A 485 3.77 32.01 -12.40
C GLY A 485 4.39 31.46 -13.67
N ARG A 486 5.69 31.21 -13.60
CA ARG A 486 6.47 30.53 -14.64
C ARG A 486 7.20 29.33 -14.06
N VAL A 487 7.33 28.28 -14.85
CA VAL A 487 8.05 27.06 -14.46
C VAL A 487 9.51 27.37 -14.17
N SER A 488 9.94 27.04 -12.95
CA SER A 488 11.32 27.17 -12.45
C SER A 488 11.65 25.95 -11.55
N PRO A 489 12.93 25.67 -11.26
CA PRO A 489 13.27 24.62 -10.29
C PRO A 489 12.69 24.91 -8.88
N PRO A 490 12.38 23.87 -8.09
CA PRO A 490 12.54 22.45 -8.39
C PRO A 490 11.51 21.93 -9.40
N TYR A 491 11.89 20.92 -10.21
CA TYR A 491 10.99 20.28 -11.16
C TYR A 491 10.42 19.00 -10.57
N GLY A 492 9.17 18.71 -10.91
CA GLY A 492 8.51 17.52 -10.36
C GLY A 492 7.08 17.36 -10.87
N THR A 493 6.32 16.57 -10.17
CA THR A 493 4.89 16.41 -10.40
C THR A 493 4.17 16.82 -9.13
N ASP A 494 3.41 17.90 -9.24
CA ASP A 494 2.70 18.56 -8.16
C ASP A 494 1.17 18.37 -8.34
N ILE A 495 0.41 18.45 -7.25
CA ILE A 495 -1.05 18.37 -7.27
C ILE A 495 -1.62 19.72 -6.84
N LEU A 496 -2.17 20.43 -7.79
CA LEU A 496 -2.86 21.69 -7.55
C LEU A 496 -4.30 21.40 -7.13
N VAL A 497 -4.73 21.96 -6.00
CA VAL A 497 -6.08 21.79 -5.45
C VAL A 497 -6.76 23.14 -5.31
N ALA A 498 -7.91 23.28 -5.97
CA ALA A 498 -8.81 24.41 -5.76
C ALA A 498 -9.93 24.01 -4.78
N ILE A 499 -10.16 24.85 -3.79
CA ILE A 499 -11.22 24.72 -2.80
C ILE A 499 -12.10 25.97 -2.88
N VAL A 500 -13.39 25.78 -3.15
CA VAL A 500 -14.39 26.85 -3.10
C VAL A 500 -15.29 26.62 -1.90
N SER A 501 -15.47 27.64 -1.07
CA SER A 501 -16.26 27.52 0.16
C SER A 501 -17.16 28.75 0.39
N SER A 502 -18.35 28.50 0.93
CA SER A 502 -19.33 29.58 1.24
C SER A 502 -18.91 30.44 2.43
N ALA A 503 -17.91 30.00 3.21
CA ALA A 503 -17.29 30.76 4.30
C ALA A 503 -15.80 30.39 4.37
N PRO A 504 -14.95 31.18 5.03
CA PRO A 504 -13.52 30.90 5.17
C PRO A 504 -13.26 29.48 5.69
N VAL A 505 -12.38 28.74 5.00
CA VAL A 505 -11.97 27.37 5.43
C VAL A 505 -11.18 27.47 6.72
N PHE A 506 -10.24 28.41 6.79
CA PHE A 506 -9.44 28.70 7.99
C PHE A 506 -9.75 30.10 8.50
N THR A 507 -9.83 30.28 9.81
CA THR A 507 -10.05 31.57 10.46
C THR A 507 -8.75 32.37 10.60
N GLU A 508 -7.62 31.68 10.61
CA GLU A 508 -6.29 32.28 10.69
C GLU A 508 -5.53 32.11 9.37
N ARG A 509 -4.64 33.06 9.12
CA ARG A 509 -3.77 33.00 7.94
C ARG A 509 -2.78 31.85 8.08
N ARG A 510 -2.66 31.04 7.05
CA ARG A 510 -1.68 29.95 7.02
C ARG A 510 -0.29 30.49 6.64
N PRO A 511 0.79 29.79 7.02
CA PRO A 511 2.14 30.08 6.51
C PRO A 511 2.16 29.92 4.98
N VAL A 512 3.14 30.50 4.31
CA VAL A 512 3.28 30.39 2.84
C VAL A 512 3.49 28.92 2.42
N GLU A 513 4.19 28.15 3.26
CA GLU A 513 4.50 26.75 3.05
C GLU A 513 4.46 26.01 4.38
N GLU A 514 3.97 24.77 4.38
CA GLU A 514 3.93 23.91 5.56
C GLU A 514 3.99 22.42 5.20
N ALA A 515 4.18 21.56 6.23
CA ALA A 515 4.18 20.12 6.06
C ALA A 515 2.79 19.61 5.60
N GLY A 516 2.74 18.89 4.48
CA GLY A 516 1.49 18.45 3.85
C GLY A 516 0.63 17.57 4.73
N GLY A 517 1.23 16.71 5.58
CA GLY A 517 0.47 15.87 6.51
C GLY A 517 -0.36 16.69 7.48
N LYS A 518 0.26 17.68 8.14
CA LYS A 518 -0.41 18.59 9.05
C LYS A 518 -1.50 19.41 8.35
N PHE A 519 -1.19 19.92 7.15
CA PHE A 519 -2.17 20.68 6.37
C PHE A 519 -3.42 19.84 6.05
N ILE A 520 -3.26 18.58 5.61
CA ILE A 520 -4.39 17.72 5.26
C ILE A 520 -5.25 17.41 6.50
N ASP A 521 -4.65 17.16 7.67
CA ASP A 521 -5.37 16.94 8.93
C ASP A 521 -6.20 18.18 9.32
N ASP A 522 -5.59 19.36 9.26
CA ASP A 522 -6.25 20.63 9.55
C ASP A 522 -7.37 20.93 8.52
N LEU A 523 -7.12 20.65 7.23
CA LEU A 523 -8.08 20.87 6.14
C LEU A 523 -9.30 19.95 6.29
N GLU A 524 -9.09 18.66 6.55
CA GLU A 524 -10.16 17.70 6.79
C GLU A 524 -11.08 18.14 7.93
N THR A 525 -10.49 18.57 9.04
CA THR A 525 -11.21 19.10 10.20
C THR A 525 -11.99 20.36 9.86
N ALA A 526 -11.37 21.31 9.16
CA ALA A 526 -11.98 22.59 8.78
C ALA A 526 -13.16 22.40 7.82
N LEU A 527 -13.00 21.57 6.79
CA LEU A 527 -14.05 21.29 5.80
C LEU A 527 -15.24 20.53 6.44
N ALA A 528 -14.97 19.55 7.30
CA ALA A 528 -16.01 18.85 8.04
C ALA A 528 -16.80 19.80 8.95
N GLY A 529 -16.11 20.66 9.70
CA GLY A 529 -16.74 21.67 10.55
C GLY A 529 -17.56 22.70 9.76
N LEU A 530 -17.10 23.11 8.58
CA LEU A 530 -17.83 24.03 7.71
C LEU A 530 -19.13 23.38 7.22
N ARG A 531 -19.08 22.12 6.81
CA ARG A 531 -20.25 21.36 6.35
C ARG A 531 -21.28 21.13 7.46
N GLN A 532 -20.82 20.83 8.70
CA GLN A 532 -21.70 20.70 9.86
C GLN A 532 -22.46 21.99 10.19
N ARG A 533 -21.89 23.15 9.91
CA ARG A 533 -22.54 24.46 10.06
C ARG A 533 -23.42 24.88 8.87
N GLY A 534 -23.68 23.95 7.93
CA GLY A 534 -24.51 24.20 6.75
C GLY A 534 -23.80 24.94 5.63
N GLY A 535 -22.48 25.05 5.68
CA GLY A 535 -21.68 25.67 4.62
C GLY A 535 -21.52 24.76 3.39
N HIS A 536 -21.37 25.37 2.23
CA HIS A 536 -21.12 24.70 0.96
C HIS A 536 -19.62 24.65 0.69
N VAL A 537 -19.15 23.51 0.17
CA VAL A 537 -17.76 23.28 -0.25
C VAL A 537 -17.78 22.53 -1.56
N ALA A 538 -16.95 22.98 -2.50
CA ALA A 538 -16.64 22.27 -3.74
C ALA A 538 -15.13 22.25 -3.94
N THR A 539 -14.60 21.13 -4.42
CA THR A 539 -13.17 20.93 -4.66
C THR A 539 -12.93 20.38 -6.05
N ASP A 540 -11.80 20.71 -6.62
CA ASP A 540 -11.26 20.05 -7.81
C ASP A 540 -9.73 20.04 -7.74
N ALA A 541 -9.10 19.10 -8.45
CA ALA A 541 -7.65 19.00 -8.50
C ALA A 541 -7.15 18.66 -9.89
N LEU A 542 -5.94 19.11 -10.19
CA LEU A 542 -5.21 18.76 -11.40
C LEU A 542 -3.75 18.42 -11.08
N VAL A 543 -3.14 17.64 -11.95
CA VAL A 543 -1.73 17.28 -11.86
C VAL A 543 -0.94 18.18 -12.83
N LEU A 544 0.10 18.83 -12.31
CA LEU A 544 1.05 19.63 -13.09
C LEU A 544 2.42 18.95 -13.02
N THR A 545 2.94 18.55 -14.18
CA THR A 545 4.32 18.04 -14.28
C THR A 545 5.21 19.11 -14.88
N THR A 546 6.31 19.43 -14.19
CA THR A 546 7.31 20.42 -14.63
C THR A 546 8.62 19.73 -14.98
N THR A 547 9.28 20.17 -16.05
CA THR A 547 10.52 19.57 -16.53
C THR A 547 11.52 20.64 -16.94
N GLN A 548 12.82 20.30 -16.89
CA GLN A 548 13.87 21.22 -17.30
C GLN A 548 13.89 21.43 -18.83
N ARG A 549 13.68 20.38 -19.62
CA ARG A 549 13.50 20.37 -21.10
C ARG A 549 12.81 19.09 -21.55
#